data_40e28217fdc2913cd25c8d056cafe2b0
#
_entry.id   40e28217fdc2913cd25c8d056cafe2b0
#
_cell.length_a   1.000
_cell.length_b   1.000
_cell.length_c   1.000
_cell.angle_alpha   90.00
_cell.angle_beta   90.00
_cell.angle_gamma   90.00
#
_symmetry.space_group_name_H-M   'P 1'
#
loop_
_entity.id
_entity.type
_entity.pdbx_description
1 polymer ?
#
loop_
_entity_poly.entity_id
_entity_poly.type
_entity_poly.pdbx_seq_one_letter_code
_entity_poly.pdbx_strand_id
1 'polypeptide(L)'
;MNQGTIGFLMNSFSPDNLLDRIAAAELSMLHPLSMTATDSTGARHEAMAINEVSVFRETRQAAKIRISIDGNVRIEELVCDGVLVATPAGSTAYNLSAHGSIIPLDAEILALTPISAFRPRRWRGALLPGTAQVEFKVLEPEKRPVSVVADNQEFRSVIRIKVVEDQSAKLRLLFDPEHNLEERILNEQFIP
;
A
#
# COMPACT_ATOMS: atom_id res chain seq x y z
N MET A 1 9.73 -14.82 -10.86
CA MET A 1 11.02 -15.23 -10.29
C MET A 1 11.90 -14.00 -10.13
N ASN A 2 12.60 -13.88 -9.01
CA ASN A 2 13.44 -12.74 -8.70
C ASN A 2 14.85 -12.91 -9.26
N GLN A 3 15.34 -11.91 -9.99
CA GLN A 3 16.74 -11.79 -10.42
C GLN A 3 17.45 -10.59 -9.76
N GLY A 4 16.72 -9.84 -8.92
CA GLY A 4 17.25 -8.70 -8.19
C GLY A 4 17.64 -9.04 -6.75
N THR A 5 18.05 -8.01 -6.01
CA THR A 5 18.49 -8.16 -4.60
C THR A 5 17.33 -8.34 -3.65
N ILE A 6 16.17 -7.71 -3.93
CA ILE A 6 14.97 -7.75 -3.11
C ILE A 6 13.79 -8.17 -3.97
N GLY A 7 13.13 -9.26 -3.62
CA GLY A 7 11.98 -9.80 -4.35
C GLY A 7 11.09 -10.59 -3.40
N PHE A 8 10.55 -9.91 -2.39
CA PHE A 8 9.84 -10.55 -1.28
C PHE A 8 8.68 -11.44 -1.75
N LEU A 9 7.90 -10.99 -2.75
CA LEU A 9 6.80 -11.74 -3.35
C LEU A 9 7.21 -12.64 -4.52
N MET A 10 8.49 -12.93 -4.69
CA MET A 10 8.95 -13.70 -5.84
C MET A 10 9.78 -14.91 -5.43
N ASN A 11 9.56 -16.03 -6.12
CA ASN A 11 10.41 -17.20 -6.00
C ASN A 11 11.83 -16.91 -6.47
N SER A 12 12.81 -17.61 -5.95
CA SER A 12 14.18 -17.57 -6.44
C SER A 12 14.23 -17.98 -7.92
N PHE A 13 15.05 -17.26 -8.70
CA PHE A 13 15.21 -17.58 -10.11
C PHE A 13 15.94 -18.93 -10.26
N SER A 14 15.29 -19.89 -10.90
CA SER A 14 15.88 -21.09 -11.47
C SER A 14 15.03 -21.56 -12.65
N PRO A 15 15.62 -21.80 -13.82
CA PRO A 15 14.90 -22.38 -14.95
C PRO A 15 14.73 -23.89 -14.81
N ASP A 16 15.45 -24.55 -13.88
CA ASP A 16 15.47 -25.99 -13.72
C ASP A 16 14.14 -26.51 -13.18
N ASN A 17 13.66 -27.60 -13.73
CA ASN A 17 12.43 -28.30 -13.32
C ASN A 17 11.20 -27.38 -13.22
N LEU A 18 11.12 -26.36 -14.07
CA LEU A 18 10.08 -25.34 -13.98
C LEU A 18 8.65 -25.92 -13.99
N LEU A 19 8.39 -26.94 -14.83
CA LEU A 19 7.06 -27.56 -14.91
C LEU A 19 6.70 -28.29 -13.62
N ASP A 20 7.65 -29.01 -13.03
CA ASP A 20 7.44 -29.73 -11.77
C ASP A 20 7.25 -28.75 -10.62
N ARG A 21 7.99 -27.63 -10.60
CA ARG A 21 7.84 -26.55 -9.63
C ARG A 21 6.45 -25.90 -9.74
N ILE A 22 5.98 -25.62 -10.96
CA ILE A 22 4.63 -25.08 -11.18
C ILE A 22 3.56 -26.06 -10.70
N ALA A 23 3.74 -27.38 -10.98
CA ALA A 23 2.79 -28.41 -10.56
C ALA A 23 2.72 -28.57 -9.02
N ALA A 24 3.84 -28.35 -8.33
CA ALA A 24 3.94 -28.45 -6.88
C ALA A 24 3.66 -27.12 -6.16
N ALA A 25 3.54 -25.99 -6.89
CA ALA A 25 3.45 -24.67 -6.30
C ALA A 25 2.16 -24.45 -5.50
N GLU A 26 2.29 -23.73 -4.41
CA GLU A 26 1.16 -23.24 -3.60
C GLU A 26 0.58 -21.97 -4.23
N LEU A 27 -0.75 -21.91 -4.34
CA LEU A 27 -1.47 -20.79 -4.91
C LEU A 27 -1.86 -19.80 -3.81
N SER A 28 -1.38 -18.55 -3.92
CA SER A 28 -1.89 -17.43 -3.12
C SER A 28 -2.71 -16.48 -3.99
N MET A 29 -3.82 -15.98 -3.42
CA MET A 29 -4.71 -15.04 -4.09
C MET A 29 -4.53 -13.66 -3.46
N LEU A 30 -4.26 -12.65 -4.29
CA LEU A 30 -4.16 -11.27 -3.85
C LEU A 30 -5.22 -10.42 -4.55
N HIS A 31 -5.76 -9.45 -3.81
CA HIS A 31 -6.60 -8.39 -4.33
C HIS A 31 -5.82 -7.08 -4.35
N PRO A 32 -5.68 -6.42 -5.51
CA PRO A 32 -4.98 -5.13 -5.58
C PRO A 32 -5.85 -4.01 -5.03
N LEU A 33 -5.21 -2.91 -4.67
CA LEU A 33 -5.89 -1.64 -4.43
C LEU A 33 -6.26 -1.00 -5.77
N SER A 34 -7.47 -0.45 -5.84
CA SER A 34 -7.90 0.48 -6.89
C SER A 34 -7.85 1.89 -6.33
N MET A 35 -7.12 2.76 -7.01
CA MET A 35 -6.96 4.17 -6.68
C MET A 35 -7.65 5.03 -7.73
N THR A 36 -8.45 6.00 -7.27
CA THR A 36 -8.93 7.12 -8.08
C THR A 36 -8.45 8.41 -7.46
N ALA A 37 -7.77 9.25 -8.24
CA ALA A 37 -7.33 10.57 -7.79
C ALA A 37 -7.89 11.67 -8.68
N THR A 38 -8.11 12.85 -8.10
CA THR A 38 -8.44 14.09 -8.82
C THR A 38 -7.33 15.08 -8.55
N ASP A 39 -6.76 15.67 -9.59
CA ASP A 39 -5.72 16.70 -9.47
C ASP A 39 -6.31 18.12 -9.38
N SER A 40 -5.44 19.11 -9.23
CA SER A 40 -5.80 20.53 -9.09
C SER A 40 -6.43 21.13 -10.35
N THR A 41 -6.31 20.47 -11.51
CA THR A 41 -6.96 20.88 -12.77
C THR A 41 -8.36 20.29 -12.90
N GLY A 42 -8.72 19.33 -12.03
CA GLY A 42 -9.95 18.55 -12.11
C GLY A 42 -9.83 17.27 -12.95
N ALA A 43 -8.65 16.97 -13.46
CA ALA A 43 -8.44 15.72 -14.19
C ALA A 43 -8.50 14.51 -13.24
N ARG A 44 -9.10 13.42 -13.72
CA ARG A 44 -9.24 12.17 -12.99
C ARG A 44 -8.18 11.17 -13.45
N HIS A 45 -7.54 10.56 -12.49
CA HIS A 45 -6.52 9.53 -12.68
C HIS A 45 -6.96 8.24 -11.99
N GLU A 46 -6.67 7.11 -12.61
CA GLU A 46 -6.98 5.79 -12.07
C GLU A 46 -5.73 4.91 -12.18
N ALA A 47 -5.45 4.14 -11.15
CA ALA A 47 -4.37 3.19 -11.13
C ALA A 47 -4.67 2.05 -10.16
N MET A 48 -3.93 0.95 -10.31
CA MET A 48 -3.97 -0.19 -9.41
C MET A 48 -2.62 -0.36 -8.72
N ALA A 49 -2.64 -0.83 -7.48
CA ALA A 49 -1.43 -1.15 -6.73
C ALA A 49 -1.55 -2.54 -6.09
N ILE A 50 -0.48 -3.32 -6.17
CA ILE A 50 -0.37 -4.62 -5.49
C ILE A 50 0.09 -4.40 -4.05
N ASN A 51 1.04 -3.48 -3.85
CA ASN A 51 1.61 -3.20 -2.53
C ASN A 51 0.86 -2.09 -1.81
N GLU A 52 0.98 -0.85 -2.28
CA GLU A 52 0.41 0.30 -1.59
C GLU A 52 0.05 1.46 -2.52
N VAL A 53 -0.86 2.28 -2.04
CA VAL A 53 -1.11 3.64 -2.54
C VAL A 53 -0.59 4.61 -1.49
N SER A 54 0.41 5.40 -1.85
CA SER A 54 1.03 6.39 -0.96
C SER A 54 0.81 7.82 -1.44
N VAL A 55 0.49 8.70 -0.51
CA VAL A 55 0.38 10.15 -0.73
C VAL A 55 1.57 10.81 -0.05
N PHE A 56 2.32 11.65 -0.77
CA PHE A 56 3.53 12.28 -0.26
C PHE A 56 3.60 13.77 -0.65
N ARG A 57 4.17 14.60 0.23
CA ARG A 57 4.39 16.02 -0.04
C ARG A 57 5.36 16.24 -1.19
N GLU A 58 5.06 17.17 -2.08
CA GLU A 58 5.95 17.52 -3.21
C GLU A 58 6.99 18.58 -2.84
N THR A 59 6.82 19.25 -1.71
CA THR A 59 7.69 20.36 -1.31
C THR A 59 8.23 20.15 0.11
N ARG A 60 9.05 21.09 0.58
CA ARG A 60 9.54 21.11 1.97
C ARG A 60 8.41 21.33 3.03
N GLN A 61 7.25 21.81 2.61
CA GLN A 61 6.11 22.00 3.51
C GLN A 61 5.45 20.67 3.85
N ALA A 62 5.12 20.42 5.11
CA ALA A 62 4.38 19.23 5.50
C ALA A 62 3.02 19.19 4.80
N ALA A 63 2.60 18.01 4.38
CA ALA A 63 1.24 17.80 3.87
C ALA A 63 0.23 17.99 4.99
N LYS A 64 -0.98 18.44 4.63
CA LYS A 64 -2.16 18.47 5.49
C LYS A 64 -3.26 17.68 4.81
N ILE A 65 -3.67 16.60 5.43
CA ILE A 65 -4.57 15.62 4.82
C ILE A 65 -5.73 15.34 5.78
N ARG A 66 -6.97 15.47 5.31
CA ARG A 66 -8.15 14.93 5.98
C ARG A 66 -8.33 13.48 5.56
N ILE A 67 -8.61 12.60 6.50
CA ILE A 67 -8.84 11.17 6.25
C ILE A 67 -10.27 10.82 6.59
N SER A 68 -10.97 10.22 5.63
CA SER A 68 -12.29 9.64 5.82
C SER A 68 -12.25 8.14 5.55
N ILE A 69 -13.00 7.38 6.33
CA ILE A 69 -13.20 5.94 6.16
C ILE A 69 -14.71 5.70 6.03
N ASP A 70 -15.12 5.07 4.94
CA ASP A 70 -16.53 4.78 4.62
C ASP A 70 -17.43 6.02 4.74
N GLY A 71 -16.95 7.14 4.18
CA GLY A 71 -17.63 8.43 4.20
C GLY A 71 -17.56 9.20 5.53
N ASN A 72 -17.06 8.59 6.61
CA ASN A 72 -16.94 9.23 7.91
C ASN A 72 -15.55 9.83 8.11
N VAL A 73 -15.46 11.10 8.46
CA VAL A 73 -14.20 11.75 8.79
C VAL A 73 -13.64 11.14 10.08
N ARG A 74 -12.45 10.60 10.02
CA ARG A 74 -11.73 10.02 11.16
C ARG A 74 -10.60 10.91 11.65
N ILE A 75 -9.95 11.62 10.73
CA ILE A 75 -8.93 12.63 11.06
C ILE A 75 -9.22 13.88 10.26
N GLU A 76 -9.53 14.97 10.95
CA GLU A 76 -9.81 16.26 10.33
C GLU A 76 -8.59 16.89 9.67
N GLU A 77 -7.43 16.78 10.33
CA GLU A 77 -6.16 17.27 9.81
C GLU A 77 -5.01 16.40 10.30
N LEU A 78 -4.42 15.63 9.39
CA LEU A 78 -3.13 14.97 9.57
C LEU A 78 -2.04 15.86 8.99
N VAL A 79 -1.11 16.30 9.83
CA VAL A 79 0.11 17.02 9.40
C VAL A 79 1.26 16.03 9.38
N CYS A 80 1.82 15.76 8.19
CA CYS A 80 2.78 14.68 7.98
C CYS A 80 3.65 14.94 6.75
N ASP A 81 4.60 14.04 6.48
CA ASP A 81 5.26 13.96 5.19
C ASP A 81 4.39 13.24 4.17
N GLY A 82 3.59 12.28 4.63
CA GLY A 82 2.68 11.51 3.79
C GLY A 82 1.82 10.54 4.59
N VAL A 83 1.04 9.74 3.87
CA VAL A 83 0.22 8.65 4.40
C VAL A 83 0.03 7.61 3.31
N LEU A 84 -0.06 6.35 3.67
CA LEU A 84 -0.28 5.27 2.71
C LEU A 84 -1.39 4.30 3.17
N VAL A 85 -1.95 3.61 2.19
CA VAL A 85 -2.79 2.43 2.38
C VAL A 85 -2.07 1.26 1.74
N ALA A 86 -1.80 0.21 2.50
CA ALA A 86 -1.13 -0.99 2.03
C ALA A 86 -2.04 -2.22 2.13
N THR A 87 -1.89 -3.11 1.16
CA THR A 87 -2.42 -4.48 1.21
C THR A 87 -1.61 -5.34 2.18
N PRO A 88 -2.05 -6.54 2.52
CA PRO A 88 -1.20 -7.53 3.21
C PRO A 88 0.14 -7.76 2.49
N ALA A 89 0.12 -7.88 1.15
CA ALA A 89 1.33 -8.04 0.33
C ALA A 89 2.29 -6.85 0.46
N GLY A 90 1.77 -5.63 0.46
CA GLY A 90 2.54 -4.39 0.62
C GLY A 90 2.95 -4.10 2.06
N SER A 91 2.44 -4.86 3.04
CA SER A 91 2.75 -4.60 4.45
C SER A 91 4.23 -4.72 4.79
N THR A 92 4.98 -5.52 4.03
CA THR A 92 6.43 -5.71 4.14
C THR A 92 7.25 -4.80 3.20
N ALA A 93 6.58 -3.96 2.38
CA ALA A 93 7.21 -3.00 1.46
C ALA A 93 7.35 -1.61 2.11
N TYR A 94 6.87 -0.55 1.47
CA TYR A 94 6.99 0.80 2.01
C TYR A 94 6.27 0.99 3.35
N ASN A 95 5.18 0.25 3.56
CA ASN A 95 4.48 0.22 4.84
C ASN A 95 5.42 -0.12 6.02
N LEU A 96 6.28 -1.13 5.87
CA LEU A 96 7.25 -1.50 6.89
C LEU A 96 8.25 -0.38 7.15
N SER A 97 8.78 0.25 6.09
CA SER A 97 9.70 1.40 6.20
C SER A 97 9.05 2.61 6.88
N ALA A 98 7.72 2.75 6.76
CA ALA A 98 6.93 3.76 7.46
C ALA A 98 6.52 3.33 8.89
N HIS A 99 7.06 2.22 9.40
CA HIS A 99 6.74 1.61 10.69
C HIS A 99 5.29 1.16 10.83
N GLY A 100 4.66 0.78 9.72
CA GLY A 100 3.35 0.13 9.70
C GLY A 100 3.44 -1.33 10.15
N SER A 101 2.30 -1.89 10.53
CA SER A 101 2.23 -3.29 10.95
C SER A 101 2.41 -4.23 9.76
N ILE A 102 3.14 -5.32 9.97
CA ILE A 102 3.17 -6.44 9.04
C ILE A 102 1.84 -7.20 9.17
N ILE A 103 1.27 -7.58 8.03
CA ILE A 103 -0.03 -8.23 7.94
C ILE A 103 0.14 -9.58 7.26
N PRO A 104 -0.40 -10.68 7.82
CA PRO A 104 -0.47 -11.97 7.15
C PRO A 104 -1.17 -11.86 5.79
N LEU A 105 -0.73 -12.63 4.81
CA LEU A 105 -1.19 -12.47 3.41
C LEU A 105 -2.67 -12.80 3.21
N ASP A 106 -3.17 -13.74 3.99
CA ASP A 106 -4.55 -14.22 3.99
C ASP A 106 -5.51 -13.34 4.81
N ALA A 107 -4.97 -12.31 5.50
CA ALA A 107 -5.78 -11.43 6.31
C ALA A 107 -6.57 -10.44 5.43
N GLU A 108 -7.88 -10.39 5.61
CA GLU A 108 -8.79 -9.45 4.92
C GLU A 108 -8.76 -8.05 5.58
N ILE A 109 -7.55 -7.48 5.71
CA ILE A 109 -7.34 -6.17 6.34
C ILE A 109 -6.34 -5.33 5.53
N LEU A 110 -6.47 -4.01 5.65
CA LEU A 110 -5.57 -3.03 5.06
C LEU A 110 -4.83 -2.27 6.17
N ALA A 111 -3.57 -1.90 5.91
CA ALA A 111 -2.85 -0.97 6.76
C ALA A 111 -3.04 0.46 6.27
N LEU A 112 -3.44 1.37 7.16
CA LEU A 112 -3.41 2.81 6.96
C LEU A 112 -2.29 3.39 7.82
N THR A 113 -1.18 3.82 7.20
CA THR A 113 0.05 4.16 7.91
C THR A 113 0.51 5.58 7.58
N PRO A 114 0.73 6.45 8.58
CA PRO A 114 1.29 7.78 8.36
C PRO A 114 2.79 7.71 8.11
N ILE A 115 3.30 8.65 7.32
CA ILE A 115 4.73 8.83 7.08
C ILE A 115 5.15 10.09 7.83
N SER A 116 5.99 9.95 8.86
CA SER A 116 6.50 11.05 9.66
C SER A 116 5.42 12.00 10.19
N ALA A 117 4.37 11.46 10.85
CA ALA A 117 3.28 12.26 11.39
C ALA A 117 3.77 13.25 12.44
N PHE A 118 3.48 14.54 12.22
CA PHE A 118 3.76 15.62 13.17
C PHE A 118 2.55 15.88 14.10
N ARG A 119 1.33 15.82 13.57
CA ARG A 119 0.07 15.94 14.31
C ARG A 119 -1.00 15.05 13.65
N PRO A 120 -1.76 14.27 14.42
CA PRO A 120 -1.62 13.97 15.86
C PRO A 120 -0.35 13.15 16.13
N ARG A 121 0.47 13.54 17.13
CA ARG A 121 1.79 12.92 17.40
C ARG A 121 1.72 11.44 17.83
N ARG A 122 0.61 11.03 18.43
CA ARG A 122 0.44 9.66 18.96
C ARG A 122 -0.22 8.72 17.98
N TRP A 123 -0.74 9.24 16.86
CA TRP A 123 -1.37 8.38 15.89
C TRP A 123 -0.32 7.62 15.09
N ARG A 124 -0.42 6.31 15.11
CA ARG A 124 0.53 5.38 14.47
C ARG A 124 -0.04 4.71 13.24
N GLY A 125 -1.28 5.05 12.87
CA GLY A 125 -2.02 4.37 11.81
C GLY A 125 -3.19 3.56 12.36
N ALA A 126 -3.81 2.79 11.48
CA ALA A 126 -4.92 1.92 11.80
C ALA A 126 -4.91 0.69 10.91
N LEU A 127 -5.43 -0.42 11.41
CA LEU A 127 -5.80 -1.56 10.60
C LEU A 127 -7.29 -1.43 10.27
N LEU A 128 -7.63 -1.62 9.00
CA LEU A 128 -8.97 -1.45 8.47
C LEU A 128 -9.45 -2.76 7.85
N PRO A 129 -10.77 -3.04 7.85
CA PRO A 129 -11.31 -4.13 7.05
C PRO A 129 -10.90 -4.00 5.57
N GLY A 130 -10.64 -5.10 4.86
CA GLY A 130 -10.31 -5.09 3.44
C GLY A 130 -11.38 -4.40 2.57
N THR A 131 -12.64 -4.41 3.03
CA THR A 131 -13.75 -3.73 2.36
C THR A 131 -13.82 -2.21 2.60
N ALA A 132 -12.93 -1.65 3.43
CA ALA A 132 -12.96 -0.23 3.77
C ALA A 132 -12.64 0.66 2.57
N GLN A 133 -13.37 1.75 2.43
CA GLN A 133 -13.08 2.81 1.49
C GLN A 133 -12.34 3.93 2.20
N VAL A 134 -11.08 4.16 1.81
CA VAL A 134 -10.26 5.26 2.34
C VAL A 134 -10.32 6.44 1.39
N GLU A 135 -10.59 7.63 1.91
CA GLU A 135 -10.53 8.87 1.16
C GLU A 135 -9.55 9.85 1.83
N PHE A 136 -8.62 10.37 1.04
CA PHE A 136 -7.73 11.46 1.41
C PHE A 136 -8.17 12.75 0.70
N LYS A 137 -8.40 13.80 1.49
CA LYS A 137 -8.62 15.15 0.98
C LYS A 137 -7.43 16.02 1.38
N VAL A 138 -6.73 16.55 0.39
CA VAL A 138 -5.62 17.48 0.61
C VAL A 138 -6.14 18.84 1.06
N LEU A 139 -5.60 19.34 2.16
CA LEU A 139 -5.92 20.65 2.69
C LEU A 139 -4.84 21.64 2.25
N GLU A 140 -5.23 22.84 1.85
CA GLU A 140 -4.32 23.87 1.35
C GLU A 140 -3.46 23.41 0.14
N PRO A 141 -4.04 22.78 -0.92
CA PRO A 141 -3.25 22.10 -1.97
C PRO A 141 -2.30 23.04 -2.73
N GLU A 142 -2.66 24.29 -2.94
CA GLU A 142 -1.81 25.29 -3.60
C GLU A 142 -0.52 25.58 -2.82
N LYS A 143 -0.61 25.57 -1.48
CA LYS A 143 0.52 25.81 -0.60
C LYS A 143 1.28 24.54 -0.27
N ARG A 144 0.59 23.41 -0.25
CA ARG A 144 1.07 22.09 0.21
C ARG A 144 0.72 21.00 -0.79
N PRO A 145 1.24 21.11 -2.03
CA PRO A 145 0.95 20.14 -3.05
C PRO A 145 1.47 18.76 -2.63
N VAL A 146 0.72 17.74 -3.03
CA VAL A 146 1.08 16.33 -2.80
C VAL A 146 0.99 15.54 -4.10
N SER A 147 1.82 14.53 -4.21
CA SER A 147 1.68 13.47 -5.21
C SER A 147 1.02 12.24 -4.59
N VAL A 148 0.42 11.42 -5.44
CA VAL A 148 -0.02 10.06 -5.10
C VAL A 148 0.73 9.07 -5.98
N VAL A 149 1.17 7.97 -5.38
CA VAL A 149 1.85 6.87 -6.07
C VAL A 149 1.09 5.59 -5.82
N ALA A 150 0.72 4.90 -6.87
CA ALA A 150 0.19 3.54 -6.86
C ALA A 150 1.28 2.60 -7.38
N ASP A 151 1.97 1.88 -6.50
CA ASP A 151 3.20 1.12 -6.76
C ASP A 151 4.27 1.96 -7.52
N ASN A 152 4.26 1.94 -8.85
CA ASN A 152 5.22 2.65 -9.70
C ASN A 152 4.61 3.78 -10.54
N GLN A 153 3.32 4.09 -10.38
CA GLN A 153 2.64 5.13 -11.12
C GLN A 153 2.42 6.36 -10.25
N GLU A 154 3.07 7.48 -10.59
CA GLU A 154 2.96 8.75 -9.85
C GLU A 154 2.03 9.74 -10.57
N PHE A 155 1.18 10.40 -9.78
CA PHE A 155 0.35 11.53 -10.21
C PHE A 155 0.55 12.69 -9.26
N ARG A 156 0.77 13.89 -9.81
CA ARG A 156 1.15 15.08 -9.05
C ARG A 156 0.00 16.05 -8.86
N SER A 157 0.20 16.96 -7.89
CA SER A 157 -0.75 18.03 -7.58
C SER A 157 -2.17 17.53 -7.34
N VAL A 158 -2.31 16.38 -6.70
CA VAL A 158 -3.61 15.77 -6.41
C VAL A 158 -4.29 16.45 -5.22
N ILE A 159 -5.62 16.58 -5.29
CA ILE A 159 -6.43 17.23 -4.26
C ILE A 159 -7.37 16.26 -3.53
N ARG A 160 -7.73 15.15 -4.15
CA ARG A 160 -8.56 14.10 -3.58
C ARG A 160 -8.12 12.75 -4.10
N ILE A 161 -8.01 11.79 -3.21
CA ILE A 161 -7.65 10.42 -3.54
C ILE A 161 -8.63 9.49 -2.83
N LYS A 162 -9.14 8.51 -3.56
CA LYS A 162 -9.95 7.41 -3.03
C LYS A 162 -9.22 6.09 -3.29
N VAL A 163 -9.16 5.26 -2.27
CA VAL A 163 -8.53 3.93 -2.31
C VAL A 163 -9.51 2.90 -1.80
N VAL A 164 -9.66 1.82 -2.53
CA VAL A 164 -10.45 0.63 -2.16
C VAL A 164 -9.70 -0.63 -2.60
N GLU A 165 -9.86 -1.73 -1.91
CA GLU A 165 -9.41 -3.02 -2.44
C GLU A 165 -10.39 -3.48 -3.53
N ASP A 166 -9.86 -3.88 -4.69
CA ASP A 166 -10.68 -4.36 -5.80
C ASP A 166 -10.91 -5.87 -5.67
N GLN A 167 -12.03 -6.23 -5.07
CA GLN A 167 -12.44 -7.63 -4.87
C GLN A 167 -12.75 -8.36 -6.18
N SER A 168 -12.95 -7.65 -7.30
CA SER A 168 -13.21 -8.24 -8.61
C SER A 168 -11.93 -8.66 -9.32
N ALA A 169 -10.82 -7.96 -9.07
CA ALA A 169 -9.51 -8.27 -9.60
C ALA A 169 -8.81 -9.30 -8.71
N LYS A 170 -8.31 -10.38 -9.31
CA LYS A 170 -7.63 -11.46 -8.61
C LYS A 170 -6.27 -11.71 -9.24
N LEU A 171 -5.24 -11.50 -8.46
CA LEU A 171 -3.88 -11.87 -8.82
C LEU A 171 -3.56 -13.24 -8.23
N ARG A 172 -3.14 -14.16 -9.09
CA ARG A 172 -2.76 -15.51 -8.70
C ARG A 172 -1.25 -15.60 -8.67
N LEU A 173 -0.68 -15.80 -7.50
CA LEU A 173 0.75 -16.00 -7.31
C LEU A 173 1.02 -17.46 -6.97
N LEU A 174 2.04 -18.03 -7.61
CA LEU A 174 2.50 -19.39 -7.37
C LEU A 174 3.82 -19.31 -6.57
N PHE A 175 3.83 -19.92 -5.41
CA PHE A 175 5.01 -20.00 -4.56
C PHE A 175 5.55 -21.43 -4.51
N ASP A 176 6.87 -21.57 -4.57
CA ASP A 176 7.52 -22.86 -4.33
C ASP A 176 7.23 -23.32 -2.89
N PRO A 177 6.92 -24.60 -2.64
CA PRO A 177 6.55 -25.11 -1.31
C PRO A 177 7.62 -24.86 -0.24
N GLU A 178 8.91 -24.85 -0.65
CA GLU A 178 10.05 -24.57 0.23
C GLU A 178 10.21 -23.07 0.57
N HIS A 179 9.46 -22.21 -0.12
CA HIS A 179 9.49 -20.76 0.04
C HIS A 179 8.14 -20.25 0.56
N ASN A 180 7.63 -20.89 1.62
CA ASN A 180 6.40 -20.52 2.26
C ASN A 180 6.42 -19.02 2.62
N LEU A 181 5.52 -18.27 1.99
CA LEU A 181 5.43 -16.81 2.13
C LEU A 181 5.06 -16.40 3.57
N GLU A 182 4.28 -17.23 4.26
CA GLU A 182 3.92 -17.01 5.67
C GLU A 182 5.16 -17.06 6.57
N GLU A 183 6.03 -18.03 6.34
CA GLU A 183 7.31 -18.16 7.06
C GLU A 183 8.23 -16.97 6.80
N ARG A 184 8.25 -16.45 5.56
CA ARG A 184 9.02 -15.24 5.21
C ARG A 184 8.47 -14.00 5.90
N ILE A 185 7.15 -13.83 5.90
CA ILE A 185 6.47 -12.73 6.60
C ILE A 185 6.72 -12.84 8.12
N LEU A 186 6.68 -14.06 8.66
CA LEU A 186 6.98 -14.29 10.07
C LEU A 186 8.43 -13.92 10.38
N ASN A 187 9.37 -14.40 9.59
CA ASN A 187 10.79 -14.13 9.78
C ASN A 187 11.12 -12.62 9.69
N GLU A 188 10.49 -11.89 8.76
CA GLU A 188 10.69 -10.44 8.61
C GLU A 188 10.36 -9.66 9.90
N GLN A 189 9.44 -10.17 10.72
CA GLN A 189 9.06 -9.52 11.97
C GLN A 189 10.14 -9.64 13.06
N PHE A 190 11.11 -10.55 12.89
CA PHE A 190 12.16 -10.83 13.88
C PHE A 190 13.55 -10.44 13.39
N ILE A 191 13.68 -9.84 12.21
CA ILE A 191 14.95 -9.28 11.73
C ILE A 191 15.20 -7.96 12.50
N PRO A 192 16.37 -7.80 13.16
CA PRO A 192 16.67 -6.63 13.94
C PRO A 192 16.95 -5.37 13.09
#